data_ea33fa733357fadda459f8774f818a80
#
_entry.id   ea33fa733357fadda459f8774f818a80
#
_cell.length_a   1.000
_cell.length_b   1.000
_cell.length_c   1.000
_cell.angle_alpha   90.00
_cell.angle_beta   90.00
_cell.angle_gamma   90.00
#
_symmetry.space_group_name_H-M   'P 1'
#
loop_
_entity.id
_entity.type
_entity.pdbx_description
1 polymer ?
#
loop_
_entity_poly.entity_id
_entity_poly.type
_entity_poly.pdbx_seq_one_letter_code
_entity_poly.pdbx_strand_id
1 'polypeptide(L)'
;MKYHISIHISPYEIDNYQTFIHQLRRNLNHVEDEIIFTPYLNLSKYFYNWEDSTLSPFYFVNRFNELNDIVREYCVIDEHVNFDEKILGAFSYKTMFLNKYKNEVDAFIWFDSDMIFPDNTIAMLIASHKSSETKYCIVTPQIHRLWDTTWDILVNKDYINIPASHDNYFGFDGYSLYKRNDEDIFLDTSKQKFKFASGWCNLLSSELFRDLIDFTYDLGHYGPDDTFIMCLLDYYKHIGKDINQYIVRGVVVTENYKHSLNQYKDYITKNDNIKTKEEFARETNQAVGERLNLILNG
;
A
#
# COMPACT_ATOMS: atom_id res chain seq x y z
N MET A 1 -10.86 -10.00 15.37
CA MET A 1 -9.43 -9.92 15.05
C MET A 1 -9.03 -8.44 15.05
N LYS A 2 -7.75 -8.13 15.00
CA LYS A 2 -7.23 -6.77 15.04
C LYS A 2 -6.35 -6.49 13.81
N TYR A 3 -6.59 -5.39 13.13
CA TYR A 3 -5.91 -5.04 11.87
C TYR A 3 -5.28 -3.66 11.97
N HIS A 4 -4.16 -3.49 11.30
CA HIS A 4 -3.46 -2.21 11.22
C HIS A 4 -3.52 -1.68 9.78
N ILE A 5 -4.04 -0.47 9.62
CA ILE A 5 -4.07 0.23 8.33
C ILE A 5 -3.07 1.37 8.40
N SER A 6 -2.17 1.48 7.43
CA SER A 6 -1.23 2.59 7.34
C SER A 6 -1.20 3.23 5.97
N ILE A 7 -0.97 4.54 5.95
CA ILE A 7 -0.87 5.35 4.75
C ILE A 7 0.17 6.46 4.93
N HIS A 8 1.00 6.65 3.91
CA HIS A 8 1.94 7.78 3.83
C HIS A 8 1.32 8.90 2.99
N ILE A 9 1.49 10.12 3.45
CA ILE A 9 0.94 11.31 2.80
C ILE A 9 2.03 12.38 2.76
N SER A 10 2.30 12.92 1.56
CA SER A 10 3.04 14.16 1.37
C SER A 10 2.07 15.34 1.27
N PRO A 11 2.52 16.59 1.40
CA PRO A 11 1.66 17.76 1.18
C PRO A 11 0.98 17.79 -0.20
N TYR A 12 1.64 17.27 -1.24
CA TYR A 12 1.05 17.16 -2.58
C TYR A 12 -0.14 16.19 -2.65
N GLU A 13 -0.25 15.29 -1.69
CA GLU A 13 -1.24 14.23 -1.66
C GLU A 13 -2.41 14.52 -0.70
N ILE A 14 -2.49 15.71 -0.12
CA ILE A 14 -3.52 16.02 0.87
C ILE A 14 -4.95 15.91 0.32
N ASP A 15 -5.14 16.21 -0.96
CA ASP A 15 -6.44 16.07 -1.64
C ASP A 15 -6.77 14.59 -1.92
N ASN A 16 -5.78 13.79 -2.26
CA ASN A 16 -5.92 12.33 -2.37
C ASN A 16 -6.28 11.75 -1.00
N TYR A 17 -5.61 12.21 0.05
CA TYR A 17 -5.90 11.80 1.41
C TYR A 17 -7.33 12.13 1.84
N GLN A 18 -7.86 13.28 1.46
CA GLN A 18 -9.27 13.59 1.68
C GLN A 18 -10.18 12.55 1.02
N THR A 19 -9.90 12.19 -0.23
CA THR A 19 -10.68 11.16 -0.95
C THR A 19 -10.55 9.81 -0.24
N PHE A 20 -9.34 9.43 0.15
CA PHE A 20 -9.06 8.20 0.88
C PHE A 20 -9.84 8.13 2.20
N ILE A 21 -9.82 9.17 3.04
CA ILE A 21 -10.53 9.21 4.33
C ILE A 21 -12.03 9.01 4.17
N HIS A 22 -12.65 9.62 3.17
CA HIS A 22 -14.07 9.41 2.92
C HIS A 22 -14.39 7.98 2.48
N GLN A 23 -13.53 7.34 1.72
CA GLN A 23 -13.66 5.93 1.35
C GLN A 23 -13.40 5.03 2.56
N LEU A 24 -12.36 5.32 3.36
CA LEU A 24 -12.06 4.59 4.58
C LEU A 24 -13.26 4.60 5.53
N ARG A 25 -13.86 5.75 5.77
CA ARG A 25 -15.06 5.87 6.61
C ARG A 25 -16.18 4.95 6.12
N ARG A 26 -16.47 4.94 4.81
CA ARG A 26 -17.51 4.07 4.25
C ARG A 26 -17.17 2.60 4.42
N ASN A 27 -15.91 2.23 4.21
CA ASN A 27 -15.43 0.87 4.41
C ASN A 27 -15.55 0.41 5.87
N LEU A 28 -15.18 1.26 6.83
CA LEU A 28 -15.21 0.92 8.26
C LEU A 28 -16.61 0.66 8.77
N ASN A 29 -17.67 1.19 8.15
CA ASN A 29 -19.05 0.85 8.47
C ASN A 29 -19.40 -0.63 8.23
N HIS A 30 -18.59 -1.35 7.47
CA HIS A 30 -18.79 -2.76 7.12
C HIS A 30 -17.80 -3.70 7.82
N VAL A 31 -17.01 -3.19 8.76
CA VAL A 31 -15.96 -3.93 9.47
C VAL A 31 -16.33 -4.00 10.95
N GLU A 32 -16.44 -5.23 11.46
CA GLU A 32 -16.69 -5.49 12.89
C GLU A 32 -15.40 -5.71 13.70
N ASP A 33 -14.29 -5.84 13.00
CA ASP A 33 -12.98 -6.09 13.60
C ASP A 33 -12.36 -4.79 14.14
N GLU A 34 -11.48 -4.93 15.12
CA GLU A 34 -10.73 -3.77 15.65
C GLU A 34 -9.73 -3.27 14.61
N ILE A 35 -9.76 -1.98 14.33
CA ILE A 35 -8.86 -1.31 13.40
C ILE A 35 -8.01 -0.29 14.14
N ILE A 36 -6.69 -0.40 13.95
CA ILE A 36 -5.74 0.69 14.23
C ILE A 36 -5.41 1.35 12.90
N PHE A 37 -5.64 2.64 12.80
CA PHE A 37 -5.30 3.44 11.62
C PHE A 37 -4.14 4.36 11.92
N THR A 38 -3.05 4.23 11.17
CA THR A 38 -1.85 5.06 11.32
C THR A 38 -1.62 5.87 10.05
N PRO A 39 -2.18 7.08 9.97
CA PRO A 39 -1.82 8.04 8.94
C PRO A 39 -0.50 8.74 9.30
N TYR A 40 0.36 8.93 8.29
CA TYR A 40 1.67 9.56 8.45
C TYR A 40 1.82 10.70 7.45
N LEU A 41 1.77 11.93 7.97
CA LEU A 41 2.00 13.15 7.19
C LEU A 41 3.48 13.50 7.18
N ASN A 42 4.10 13.47 6.02
CA ASN A 42 5.51 13.77 5.84
C ASN A 42 5.72 15.20 5.34
N LEU A 43 6.11 16.11 6.24
CA LEU A 43 6.37 17.51 5.96
C LEU A 43 7.85 17.82 5.73
N SER A 44 8.69 16.79 5.57
CA SER A 44 10.11 16.98 5.27
C SER A 44 10.29 17.78 3.98
N LYS A 45 11.30 18.63 3.95
CA LYS A 45 11.70 19.39 2.75
C LYS A 45 12.06 18.50 1.57
N TYR A 46 12.35 17.24 1.78
CA TYR A 46 12.60 16.27 0.71
C TYR A 46 11.33 15.81 -0.01
N PHE A 47 10.17 15.97 0.62
CA PHE A 47 8.87 15.58 0.08
C PHE A 47 8.01 16.74 -0.37
N TYR A 48 8.45 18.00 -0.12
CA TYR A 48 7.70 19.17 -0.54
C TYR A 48 8.60 20.39 -0.71
N ASN A 49 8.37 21.15 -1.78
CA ASN A 49 9.08 22.40 -2.03
C ASN A 49 8.47 23.54 -1.22
N TRP A 50 9.00 23.76 -0.02
CA TRP A 50 8.55 24.82 0.87
C TRP A 50 8.93 26.22 0.40
N GLU A 51 9.98 26.37 -0.41
CA GLU A 51 10.43 27.66 -0.92
C GLU A 51 9.44 28.27 -1.91
N ASP A 52 8.79 27.43 -2.72
CA ASP A 52 7.81 27.86 -3.71
C ASP A 52 6.36 27.78 -3.15
N SER A 53 6.18 27.34 -1.93
CA SER A 53 4.84 27.15 -1.35
C SER A 53 4.25 28.46 -0.83
N THR A 54 3.01 28.71 -1.19
CA THR A 54 2.18 29.76 -0.57
C THR A 54 1.48 29.30 0.72
N LEU A 55 1.55 28.00 1.03
CA LEU A 55 0.91 27.38 2.19
C LEU A 55 1.97 27.04 3.25
N SER A 56 1.62 27.24 4.51
CA SER A 56 2.50 26.88 5.61
C SER A 56 2.36 25.41 6.00
N PRO A 57 3.37 24.80 6.66
CA PRO A 57 3.25 23.46 7.24
C PRO A 57 2.03 23.30 8.16
N PHE A 58 1.67 24.35 8.91
CA PHE A 58 0.50 24.34 9.80
C PHE A 58 -0.83 24.16 9.05
N TYR A 59 -0.93 24.67 7.83
CA TYR A 59 -2.11 24.41 7.01
C TYR A 59 -2.31 22.91 6.78
N PHE A 60 -1.25 22.21 6.42
CA PHE A 60 -1.32 20.77 6.16
C PHE A 60 -1.58 19.96 7.44
N VAL A 61 -0.98 20.33 8.56
CA VAL A 61 -1.26 19.70 9.85
C VAL A 61 -2.72 19.87 10.26
N ASN A 62 -3.25 21.08 10.17
CA ASN A 62 -4.65 21.34 10.51
C ASN A 62 -5.60 20.53 9.60
N ARG A 63 -5.32 20.55 8.30
CA ARG A 63 -6.13 19.80 7.33
C ARG A 63 -6.06 18.29 7.56
N PHE A 64 -4.88 17.77 7.87
CA PHE A 64 -4.67 16.38 8.21
C PHE A 64 -5.47 15.97 9.45
N ASN A 65 -5.43 16.76 10.51
CA ASN A 65 -6.18 16.50 11.74
C ASN A 65 -7.70 16.54 11.50
N GLU A 66 -8.20 17.56 10.79
CA GLU A 66 -9.61 17.63 10.40
C GLU A 66 -10.08 16.39 9.64
N LEU A 67 -9.24 15.87 8.75
CA LEU A 67 -9.56 14.66 8.00
C LEU A 67 -9.54 13.41 8.88
N ASN A 68 -8.58 13.30 9.79
CA ASN A 68 -8.51 12.17 10.73
C ASN A 68 -9.75 12.12 11.63
N ASP A 69 -10.28 13.25 12.03
CA ASP A 69 -11.49 13.31 12.89
C ASP A 69 -12.71 12.65 12.23
N ILE A 70 -12.78 12.59 10.89
CA ILE A 70 -13.87 11.93 10.15
C ILE A 70 -13.99 10.43 10.47
N VAL A 71 -12.87 9.78 10.79
CA VAL A 71 -12.82 8.32 11.04
C VAL A 71 -12.56 7.95 12.50
N ARG A 72 -12.38 8.93 13.39
CA ARG A 72 -12.04 8.72 14.80
C ARG A 72 -13.08 7.89 15.59
N GLU A 73 -14.33 7.95 15.20
CA GLU A 73 -15.40 7.14 15.83
C GLU A 73 -15.43 5.67 15.38
N TYR A 74 -14.70 5.33 14.30
CA TYR A 74 -14.72 4.01 13.67
C TYR A 74 -13.45 3.18 13.95
N CYS A 75 -12.36 3.82 14.34
CA CYS A 75 -11.08 3.15 14.55
C CYS A 75 -10.21 3.88 15.58
N VAL A 76 -9.22 3.17 16.12
CA VAL A 76 -8.17 3.78 16.92
C VAL A 76 -7.18 4.48 15.99
N ILE A 77 -6.96 5.77 16.17
CA ILE A 77 -6.02 6.55 15.34
C ILE A 77 -4.70 6.73 16.07
N ASP A 78 -3.60 6.33 15.43
CA ASP A 78 -2.21 6.56 15.83
C ASP A 78 -1.56 7.50 14.80
N GLU A 79 -1.88 8.79 14.88
CA GLU A 79 -1.46 9.79 13.88
C GLU A 79 -0.03 10.25 14.10
N HIS A 80 0.69 10.42 12.98
CA HIS A 80 2.08 10.90 12.99
C HIS A 80 2.29 12.04 12.00
N VAL A 81 3.06 13.04 12.43
CA VAL A 81 3.52 14.15 11.60
C VAL A 81 5.04 14.23 11.69
N ASN A 82 5.71 14.14 10.55
CA ASN A 82 7.15 14.23 10.47
C ASN A 82 7.59 15.60 9.94
N PHE A 83 8.43 16.27 10.71
CA PHE A 83 9.13 17.51 10.33
C PHE A 83 10.62 17.28 10.11
N ASP A 84 11.13 16.09 10.41
CA ASP A 84 12.55 15.81 10.40
C ASP A 84 13.13 15.87 8.98
N GLU A 85 14.38 16.28 8.90
CA GLU A 85 15.14 16.28 7.64
C GLU A 85 15.55 14.88 7.18
N LYS A 86 15.30 13.84 7.98
CA LYS A 86 15.57 12.47 7.56
C LYS A 86 14.58 12.06 6.48
N ILE A 87 15.12 11.53 5.42
CA ILE A 87 14.34 10.95 4.33
C ILE A 87 13.75 9.64 4.83
N LEU A 88 12.52 9.70 5.32
CA LEU A 88 11.73 8.51 5.58
C LEU A 88 10.75 8.33 4.43
N GLY A 89 11.12 7.54 3.44
CA GLY A 89 10.23 7.15 2.34
C GLY A 89 9.06 6.31 2.83
N ALA A 90 8.10 6.05 1.96
CA ALA A 90 6.89 5.29 2.27
C ALA A 90 7.22 3.92 2.91
N PHE A 91 8.28 3.27 2.46
CA PHE A 91 8.69 1.99 3.00
C PHE A 91 9.29 2.09 4.41
N SER A 92 10.08 3.13 4.68
CA SER A 92 10.70 3.31 6.00
C SER A 92 9.65 3.47 7.10
N TYR A 93 8.59 4.24 6.86
CA TYR A 93 7.53 4.37 7.84
C TYR A 93 6.66 3.10 7.93
N LYS A 94 6.40 2.40 6.81
CA LYS A 94 5.71 1.10 6.82
C LYS A 94 6.45 0.10 7.71
N THR A 95 7.78 0.01 7.61
CA THR A 95 8.59 -0.88 8.46
C THR A 95 8.62 -0.44 9.92
N MET A 96 8.63 0.87 10.20
CA MET A 96 8.53 1.39 11.56
C MET A 96 7.25 0.92 12.25
N PHE A 97 6.10 1.03 11.58
CA PHE A 97 4.82 0.59 12.15
C PHE A 97 4.68 -0.94 12.17
N LEU A 98 5.28 -1.61 11.21
CA LEU A 98 5.37 -3.07 11.22
C LEU A 98 6.10 -3.55 12.47
N ASN A 99 7.26 -3.00 12.80
CA ASN A 99 7.99 -3.34 14.02
C ASN A 99 7.18 -3.05 15.29
N LYS A 100 6.46 -1.92 15.30
CA LYS A 100 5.62 -1.52 16.44
C LYS A 100 4.46 -2.49 16.67
N TYR A 101 3.79 -2.94 15.61
CA TYR A 101 2.49 -3.61 15.71
C TYR A 101 2.50 -5.11 15.36
N LYS A 102 3.60 -5.70 14.82
CA LYS A 102 3.62 -7.08 14.34
C LYS A 102 3.19 -8.14 15.36
N ASN A 103 3.33 -7.84 16.67
CA ASN A 103 2.92 -8.71 17.75
C ASN A 103 1.55 -8.36 18.36
N GLU A 104 0.93 -7.25 17.92
CA GLU A 104 -0.31 -6.73 18.48
C GLU A 104 -1.50 -6.92 17.55
N VAL A 105 -1.25 -7.06 16.23
CA VAL A 105 -2.29 -7.20 15.23
C VAL A 105 -2.19 -8.51 14.48
N ASP A 106 -3.29 -8.93 13.86
CA ASP A 106 -3.37 -10.15 13.07
C ASP A 106 -2.88 -9.94 11.64
N ALA A 107 -3.06 -8.75 11.09
CA ALA A 107 -2.55 -8.39 9.78
C ALA A 107 -2.43 -6.87 9.58
N PHE A 108 -1.64 -6.51 8.57
CA PHE A 108 -1.41 -5.15 8.09
C PHE A 108 -2.15 -4.93 6.78
N ILE A 109 -2.76 -3.78 6.62
CA ILE A 109 -3.35 -3.33 5.35
C ILE A 109 -2.61 -2.07 4.93
N TRP A 110 -1.86 -2.16 3.85
CA TRP A 110 -1.12 -1.04 3.28
C TRP A 110 -1.86 -0.48 2.09
N PHE A 111 -1.94 0.84 2.03
CA PHE A 111 -2.51 1.57 0.90
C PHE A 111 -1.53 2.62 0.39
N ASP A 112 -1.60 2.88 -0.90
CA ASP A 112 -1.10 4.12 -1.47
C ASP A 112 -2.16 5.22 -1.35
N SER A 113 -1.74 6.48 -1.23
CA SER A 113 -2.61 7.62 -0.94
C SER A 113 -3.56 7.96 -2.07
N ASP A 114 -3.23 7.56 -3.29
CA ASP A 114 -3.97 7.86 -4.51
C ASP A 114 -4.95 6.75 -4.94
N MET A 115 -5.20 5.79 -4.07
CA MET A 115 -6.10 4.69 -4.39
C MET A 115 -7.58 5.07 -4.24
N ILE A 116 -8.38 4.69 -5.23
CA ILE A 116 -9.85 4.69 -5.21
C ILE A 116 -10.31 3.24 -5.08
N PHE A 117 -11.18 2.98 -4.12
CA PHE A 117 -11.62 1.61 -3.81
C PHE A 117 -13.09 1.55 -3.37
N PRO A 118 -13.79 0.43 -3.61
CA PRO A 118 -15.19 0.21 -3.21
C PRO A 118 -15.40 0.24 -1.69
N ASP A 119 -16.62 0.47 -1.27
CA ASP A 119 -17.00 0.58 0.14
C ASP A 119 -16.87 -0.74 0.92
N ASN A 120 -16.73 -1.89 0.24
CA ASN A 120 -16.55 -3.20 0.86
C ASN A 120 -15.10 -3.74 0.77
N THR A 121 -14.14 -2.94 0.30
CA THR A 121 -12.76 -3.40 0.04
C THR A 121 -12.12 -3.98 1.29
N ILE A 122 -12.11 -3.24 2.40
CA ILE A 122 -11.46 -3.68 3.63
C ILE A 122 -12.14 -4.92 4.21
N ALA A 123 -13.47 -4.96 4.21
CA ALA A 123 -14.24 -6.12 4.68
C ALA A 123 -13.91 -7.39 3.86
N MET A 124 -13.78 -7.25 2.54
CA MET A 124 -13.45 -8.37 1.65
C MET A 124 -12.00 -8.85 1.84
N LEU A 125 -11.04 -7.93 2.00
CA LEU A 125 -9.66 -8.30 2.33
C LEU A 125 -9.59 -9.07 3.66
N ILE A 126 -10.28 -8.60 4.68
CA ILE A 126 -10.37 -9.24 5.99
C ILE A 126 -11.05 -10.62 5.90
N ALA A 127 -12.15 -10.74 5.16
CA ALA A 127 -12.83 -12.01 4.96
C ALA A 127 -11.93 -13.04 4.28
N SER A 128 -11.19 -12.65 3.25
CA SER A 128 -10.22 -13.52 2.58
C SER A 128 -9.08 -13.95 3.51
N HIS A 129 -8.58 -13.04 4.35
CA HIS A 129 -7.58 -13.37 5.35
C HIS A 129 -8.11 -14.38 6.38
N LYS A 130 -9.33 -14.17 6.90
CA LYS A 130 -9.98 -15.07 7.85
C LYS A 130 -10.25 -16.47 7.28
N SER A 131 -10.44 -16.57 5.96
CA SER A 131 -10.67 -17.85 5.28
C SER A 131 -9.38 -18.57 4.90
N SER A 132 -8.21 -17.97 5.10
CA SER A 132 -6.93 -18.60 4.78
C SER A 132 -6.68 -19.81 5.68
N GLU A 133 -6.31 -20.93 5.05
CA GLU A 133 -5.94 -22.17 5.75
C GLU A 133 -4.54 -22.09 6.36
N THR A 134 -3.73 -21.11 5.92
CA THR A 134 -2.37 -20.90 6.44
C THR A 134 -2.28 -19.58 7.17
N LYS A 135 -1.39 -19.52 8.14
CA LYS A 135 -1.10 -18.29 8.88
C LYS A 135 -0.24 -17.28 8.09
N TYR A 136 0.41 -17.73 7.03
CA TYR A 136 1.18 -16.88 6.12
C TYR A 136 0.31 -16.56 4.91
N CYS A 137 -0.27 -15.38 4.91
CA CYS A 137 -1.25 -14.99 3.91
C CYS A 137 -0.99 -13.58 3.39
N ILE A 138 -1.15 -13.41 2.10
CA ILE A 138 -1.22 -12.11 1.44
C ILE A 138 -2.50 -12.04 0.61
N VAL A 139 -3.23 -10.94 0.73
CA VAL A 139 -4.48 -10.70 0.00
C VAL A 139 -4.35 -9.37 -0.74
N THR A 140 -4.61 -9.41 -2.05
CA THR A 140 -4.50 -8.25 -2.94
C THR A 140 -5.83 -8.05 -3.67
N PRO A 141 -6.39 -6.83 -3.74
CA PRO A 141 -7.51 -6.55 -4.62
C PRO A 141 -7.05 -6.53 -6.09
N GLN A 142 -7.99 -6.71 -7.00
CA GLN A 142 -7.73 -6.45 -8.41
C GLN A 142 -7.48 -4.98 -8.64
N ILE A 143 -6.63 -4.66 -9.62
CA ILE A 143 -6.45 -3.28 -10.05
C ILE A 143 -6.95 -3.11 -11.48
N HIS A 144 -7.61 -1.99 -11.73
CA HIS A 144 -8.06 -1.68 -13.08
C HIS A 144 -6.94 -1.15 -13.87
N ARG A 145 -5.94 -0.86 -13.73
CA ARG A 145 -4.83 -0.45 -14.57
C ARG A 145 -3.57 -0.31 -13.73
N LEU A 146 -2.58 -0.94 -14.24
CA LEU A 146 -1.21 -0.66 -13.87
C LEU A 146 -0.60 0.32 -14.87
N TRP A 147 0.19 1.23 -14.39
CA TRP A 147 1.12 2.01 -15.21
C TRP A 147 2.13 1.08 -15.92
N ASP A 148 2.34 -0.11 -15.39
CA ASP A 148 3.11 -1.19 -15.96
C ASP A 148 2.21 -2.44 -16.12
N THR A 149 1.91 -2.80 -17.37
CA THR A 149 1.02 -3.92 -17.71
C THR A 149 1.73 -5.28 -17.70
N THR A 150 2.90 -5.41 -17.13
CA THR A 150 3.64 -6.70 -17.05
C THR A 150 2.98 -7.72 -16.13
N TRP A 151 1.98 -7.33 -15.37
CA TRP A 151 1.26 -8.17 -14.41
C TRP A 151 -0.02 -8.75 -15.01
N ASP A 152 0.13 -9.60 -16.03
CA ASP A 152 -0.98 -10.19 -16.78
C ASP A 152 -2.07 -10.80 -15.90
N ILE A 153 -1.68 -11.39 -14.77
CA ILE A 153 -2.63 -12.01 -13.84
C ILE A 153 -3.63 -10.99 -13.24
N LEU A 154 -3.19 -9.76 -13.02
CA LEU A 154 -4.02 -8.73 -12.38
C LEU A 154 -4.94 -8.00 -13.36
N VAL A 155 -4.59 -8.04 -14.64
CA VAL A 155 -5.35 -7.38 -15.72
C VAL A 155 -6.04 -8.38 -16.64
N ASN A 156 -5.94 -9.67 -16.33
CA ASN A 156 -6.51 -10.72 -17.15
C ASN A 156 -8.05 -10.70 -17.09
N LYS A 157 -8.69 -10.90 -18.23
CA LYS A 157 -10.15 -10.97 -18.38
C LYS A 157 -10.81 -12.04 -17.50
N ASP A 158 -10.06 -13.05 -17.06
CA ASP A 158 -10.58 -14.09 -16.16
C ASP A 158 -10.88 -13.53 -14.75
N TYR A 159 -10.30 -12.39 -14.38
CA TYR A 159 -10.50 -11.72 -13.11
C TYR A 159 -11.42 -10.51 -13.20
N ILE A 160 -11.41 -9.83 -14.35
CA ILE A 160 -12.27 -8.67 -14.64
C ILE A 160 -12.93 -8.87 -16.02
N ASN A 161 -14.16 -8.43 -16.17
CA ASN A 161 -14.89 -8.57 -17.44
C ASN A 161 -14.37 -7.63 -18.54
N ILE A 162 -13.73 -6.53 -18.15
CA ILE A 162 -13.13 -5.57 -19.07
C ILE A 162 -11.64 -5.54 -18.79
N PRO A 163 -10.80 -6.01 -19.73
CA PRO A 163 -9.35 -5.91 -19.58
C PRO A 163 -8.92 -4.45 -19.39
N ALA A 164 -7.95 -4.24 -18.53
CA ALA A 164 -7.33 -2.93 -18.39
C ALA A 164 -6.71 -2.51 -19.74
N SER A 165 -6.97 -1.29 -20.15
CA SER A 165 -6.36 -0.69 -21.32
C SER A 165 -5.99 0.77 -21.02
N HIS A 166 -5.06 1.31 -21.81
CA HIS A 166 -4.67 2.72 -21.71
C HIS A 166 -5.89 3.66 -21.82
N ASP A 167 -6.84 3.34 -22.67
CA ASP A 167 -7.98 4.19 -22.96
C ASP A 167 -9.02 4.19 -21.84
N ASN A 168 -9.05 3.15 -21.03
CA ASN A 168 -10.00 2.98 -19.92
C ASN A 168 -9.56 3.62 -18.61
N TYR A 169 -8.43 4.25 -18.60
CA TYR A 169 -7.75 4.65 -17.38
C TYR A 169 -8.02 6.06 -16.91
N PHE A 170 -8.29 6.95 -17.82
CA PHE A 170 -8.23 8.36 -17.50
C PHE A 170 -9.45 8.91 -16.79
N GLY A 171 -9.18 9.48 -15.63
CA GLY A 171 -10.01 10.48 -15.03
C GLY A 171 -11.30 9.99 -14.45
N PHE A 172 -11.34 8.83 -13.85
CA PHE A 172 -12.50 8.13 -13.89
C PHE A 172 -12.88 7.56 -12.56
N ASP A 173 -14.11 7.65 -12.28
CA ASP A 173 -14.81 6.76 -11.38
C ASP A 173 -14.66 5.34 -11.92
N GLY A 174 -13.58 4.66 -11.55
CA GLY A 174 -13.23 3.36 -12.08
C GLY A 174 -14.30 2.30 -11.94
N TYR A 175 -15.28 2.52 -11.07
CA TYR A 175 -16.30 1.51 -10.80
C TYR A 175 -17.38 1.41 -11.86
N SER A 176 -17.68 2.49 -12.55
CA SER A 176 -18.71 2.46 -13.58
C SER A 176 -18.28 1.70 -14.84
N LEU A 177 -16.97 1.46 -15.00
CA LEU A 177 -16.42 0.75 -16.16
C LEU A 177 -16.39 -0.77 -16.00
N TYR A 178 -16.56 -1.29 -14.77
CA TYR A 178 -16.44 -2.72 -14.56
C TYR A 178 -17.75 -3.42 -14.31
N LYS A 179 -17.90 -4.50 -14.99
CA LYS A 179 -18.77 -5.59 -14.57
C LYS A 179 -17.86 -6.66 -13.97
N ARG A 180 -17.92 -6.83 -12.66
CA ARG A 180 -17.17 -7.86 -11.96
C ARG A 180 -17.82 -9.22 -12.20
N ASN A 181 -16.98 -10.26 -12.23
CA ASN A 181 -17.47 -11.61 -12.13
C ASN A 181 -17.66 -11.94 -10.64
N ASP A 182 -18.91 -12.02 -10.20
CA ASP A 182 -19.26 -12.19 -8.78
C ASP A 182 -19.33 -13.66 -8.34
N GLU A 183 -19.08 -14.62 -9.24
CA GLU A 183 -19.15 -16.05 -8.94
C GLU A 183 -18.07 -16.49 -7.95
N ASP A 184 -16.86 -15.91 -8.07
CA ASP A 184 -15.75 -16.19 -7.16
C ASP A 184 -15.32 -14.89 -6.45
N ILE A 185 -15.28 -14.92 -5.13
CA ILE A 185 -14.92 -13.76 -4.32
C ILE A 185 -13.40 -13.56 -4.31
N PHE A 186 -12.64 -14.64 -4.28
CA PHE A 186 -11.18 -14.59 -4.32
C PHE A 186 -10.58 -15.76 -5.09
N LEU A 187 -9.32 -15.57 -5.49
CA LEU A 187 -8.54 -16.56 -6.20
C LEU A 187 -7.24 -16.84 -5.45
N ASP A 188 -6.99 -18.10 -5.13
CA ASP A 188 -5.69 -18.51 -4.59
C ASP A 188 -4.63 -18.49 -5.69
N THR A 189 -3.60 -17.68 -5.51
CA THR A 189 -2.46 -17.55 -6.41
C THR A 189 -1.21 -18.30 -5.93
N SER A 190 -1.29 -19.04 -4.82
CA SER A 190 -0.14 -19.76 -4.25
C SER A 190 0.47 -20.78 -5.22
N LYS A 191 -0.34 -21.29 -6.14
CA LYS A 191 0.07 -22.27 -7.17
C LYS A 191 0.59 -21.64 -8.46
N GLN A 192 0.55 -20.33 -8.58
CA GLN A 192 1.06 -19.63 -9.78
C GLN A 192 2.58 -19.70 -9.85
N LYS A 193 3.10 -19.60 -11.08
CA LYS A 193 4.56 -19.68 -11.33
C LYS A 193 5.32 -18.53 -10.69
N PHE A 194 4.71 -17.36 -10.61
CA PHE A 194 5.30 -16.19 -9.99
C PHE A 194 4.52 -15.78 -8.75
N LYS A 195 5.19 -15.07 -7.88
CA LYS A 195 4.61 -14.44 -6.72
C LYS A 195 4.59 -12.95 -6.94
N PHE A 196 3.62 -12.30 -6.38
CA PHE A 196 3.53 -10.87 -6.49
C PHE A 196 3.11 -10.25 -5.16
N ALA A 197 3.52 -9.02 -4.95
CA ALA A 197 2.94 -8.11 -3.99
C ALA A 197 2.64 -6.82 -4.72
N SER A 198 1.51 -6.22 -4.43
CA SER A 198 1.14 -4.96 -5.06
C SER A 198 1.76 -3.78 -4.34
N GLY A 199 2.13 -2.73 -5.07
CA GLY A 199 2.49 -1.44 -4.46
C GLY A 199 1.28 -0.65 -3.97
N TRP A 200 0.09 -0.93 -4.49
CA TRP A 200 -1.12 -0.10 -4.30
C TRP A 200 -1.98 -0.45 -3.09
N CYS A 201 -2.23 -1.72 -2.83
CA CYS A 201 -3.00 -2.20 -1.69
C CYS A 201 -2.74 -3.67 -1.42
N ASN A 202 -2.39 -4.00 -0.17
CA ASN A 202 -2.24 -5.38 0.28
C ASN A 202 -2.73 -5.54 1.71
N LEU A 203 -3.32 -6.70 2.00
CA LEU A 203 -3.39 -7.21 3.35
C LEU A 203 -2.30 -8.28 3.52
N LEU A 204 -1.48 -8.14 4.56
CA LEU A 204 -0.32 -8.96 4.88
C LEU A 204 -0.49 -9.52 6.28
N SER A 205 -0.57 -10.83 6.45
CA SER A 205 -0.66 -11.43 7.80
C SER A 205 0.59 -11.07 8.63
N SER A 206 0.39 -10.79 9.91
CA SER A 206 1.50 -10.44 10.82
C SER A 206 2.52 -11.56 10.98
N GLU A 207 2.12 -12.81 10.77
CA GLU A 207 3.01 -13.97 10.81
C GLU A 207 4.14 -13.89 9.77
N LEU A 208 3.96 -13.15 8.68
CA LEU A 208 5.03 -12.89 7.71
C LEU A 208 6.21 -12.13 8.34
N PHE A 209 5.99 -11.42 9.43
CA PHE A 209 6.95 -10.49 10.00
C PHE A 209 7.37 -10.81 11.44
N ARG A 210 6.61 -11.65 12.17
CA ARG A 210 6.87 -11.91 13.60
C ARG A 210 8.25 -12.50 13.87
N ASP A 211 8.70 -13.38 12.98
CA ASP A 211 10.01 -14.03 13.11
C ASP A 211 11.18 -13.12 12.65
N LEU A 212 10.87 -11.98 12.02
CA LEU A 212 11.90 -11.05 11.59
C LEU A 212 12.38 -10.19 12.76
N ILE A 213 13.68 -9.98 12.84
CA ILE A 213 14.25 -8.97 13.75
C ILE A 213 13.70 -7.60 13.36
N ASP A 214 13.68 -6.67 14.32
CA ASP A 214 13.28 -5.31 14.03
C ASP A 214 14.25 -4.66 13.05
N PHE A 215 13.73 -4.08 12.02
CA PHE A 215 14.51 -3.45 10.98
C PHE A 215 13.87 -2.13 10.56
N THR A 216 14.71 -1.19 10.19
CA THR A 216 14.30 0.04 9.55
C THR A 216 15.05 0.15 8.23
N TYR A 217 14.32 0.51 7.18
CA TYR A 217 14.91 0.71 5.89
C TYR A 217 14.84 2.18 5.49
N ASP A 218 15.99 2.71 5.16
CA ASP A 218 16.11 3.95 4.41
C ASP A 218 16.55 3.56 2.99
N LEU A 219 15.60 3.37 2.12
CA LEU A 219 15.81 3.07 0.69
C LEU A 219 15.49 4.27 -0.19
N GLY A 220 15.47 5.47 0.41
CA GLY A 220 15.13 6.69 -0.29
C GLY A 220 13.62 6.89 -0.47
N HIS A 221 13.25 7.82 -1.33
CA HIS A 221 11.86 8.27 -1.52
C HIS A 221 10.93 7.18 -2.08
N TYR A 222 11.46 6.34 -2.96
CA TYR A 222 10.74 5.23 -3.57
C TYR A 222 11.14 3.93 -2.86
N GLY A 223 10.55 3.67 -1.71
CA GLY A 223 10.75 2.40 -1.04
C GLY A 223 10.10 1.27 -1.83
N PRO A 224 10.82 0.20 -2.20
CA PRO A 224 10.27 -0.94 -2.91
C PRO A 224 9.63 -1.92 -1.92
N ASP A 225 8.55 -1.52 -1.30
CA ASP A 225 7.82 -2.36 -0.36
C ASP A 225 7.29 -3.64 -1.01
N ASP A 226 6.78 -3.53 -2.23
CA ASP A 226 6.36 -4.66 -3.06
C ASP A 226 7.52 -5.62 -3.35
N THR A 227 8.66 -5.11 -3.76
CA THR A 227 9.87 -5.92 -4.00
C THR A 227 10.34 -6.63 -2.73
N PHE A 228 10.35 -5.93 -1.59
CA PHE A 228 10.71 -6.56 -0.31
C PHE A 228 9.77 -7.71 0.04
N ILE A 229 8.46 -7.51 -0.08
CA ILE A 229 7.47 -8.56 0.18
C ILE A 229 7.65 -9.73 -0.79
N MET A 230 7.84 -9.48 -2.10
CA MET A 230 8.09 -10.55 -3.06
C MET A 230 9.33 -11.39 -2.71
N CYS A 231 10.45 -10.76 -2.35
CA CYS A 231 11.66 -11.44 -1.93
C CYS A 231 11.44 -12.26 -0.64
N LEU A 232 10.71 -11.71 0.32
CA LEU A 232 10.36 -12.41 1.57
C LEU A 232 9.49 -13.64 1.30
N LEU A 233 8.50 -13.53 0.43
CA LEU A 233 7.65 -14.65 0.04
C LEU A 233 8.44 -15.76 -0.67
N ASP A 234 9.38 -15.40 -1.54
CA ASP A 234 10.25 -16.37 -2.21
C ASP A 234 11.17 -17.10 -1.22
N TYR A 235 11.73 -16.38 -0.26
CA TYR A 235 12.50 -16.99 0.81
C TYR A 235 11.66 -17.98 1.63
N TYR A 236 10.47 -17.58 2.08
CA TYR A 236 9.59 -18.44 2.86
C TYR A 236 9.19 -19.70 2.10
N LYS A 237 8.93 -19.58 0.80
CA LYS A 237 8.68 -20.75 -0.04
C LYS A 237 9.91 -21.65 -0.12
N HIS A 238 11.11 -21.06 -0.25
CA HIS A 238 12.36 -21.83 -0.33
C HIS A 238 12.59 -22.68 0.94
N ILE A 239 12.28 -22.14 2.11
CA ILE A 239 12.37 -22.86 3.39
C ILE A 239 11.14 -23.71 3.71
N GLY A 240 10.22 -23.89 2.77
CA GLY A 240 9.09 -24.79 2.88
C GLY A 240 7.91 -24.28 3.70
N LYS A 241 7.83 -22.97 3.95
CA LYS A 241 6.61 -22.38 4.56
C LYS A 241 5.46 -22.38 3.54
N ASP A 242 4.29 -22.79 4.00
CA ASP A 242 3.07 -22.76 3.19
C ASP A 242 2.48 -21.35 3.24
N ILE A 243 2.39 -20.70 2.08
CA ILE A 243 1.97 -19.31 1.93
C ILE A 243 0.80 -19.24 0.96
N ASN A 244 -0.31 -18.68 1.42
CA ASN A 244 -1.44 -18.39 0.56
C ASN A 244 -1.41 -16.94 0.05
N GLN A 245 -1.58 -16.81 -1.26
CA GLN A 245 -1.73 -15.53 -1.96
C GLN A 245 -3.09 -15.50 -2.64
N TYR A 246 -3.91 -14.51 -2.28
CA TYR A 246 -5.25 -14.35 -2.84
C TYR A 246 -5.36 -13.07 -3.64
N ILE A 247 -6.10 -13.14 -4.74
CA ILE A 247 -6.63 -11.97 -5.45
C ILE A 247 -8.13 -11.94 -5.21
N VAL A 248 -8.61 -10.85 -4.61
CA VAL A 248 -10.04 -10.70 -4.34
C VAL A 248 -10.77 -10.27 -5.60
N ARG A 249 -11.50 -11.17 -6.24
CA ARG A 249 -12.20 -10.92 -7.52
C ARG A 249 -13.35 -9.92 -7.41
N GLY A 250 -13.98 -9.83 -6.27
CA GLY A 250 -15.09 -8.92 -6.01
C GLY A 250 -14.68 -7.47 -5.77
N VAL A 251 -13.39 -7.17 -5.68
CA VAL A 251 -12.88 -5.84 -5.36
C VAL A 251 -11.92 -5.39 -6.44
N VAL A 252 -12.26 -4.30 -7.10
CA VAL A 252 -11.40 -3.66 -8.11
C VAL A 252 -11.06 -2.25 -7.64
N VAL A 253 -9.78 -1.98 -7.47
CA VAL A 253 -9.25 -0.66 -7.11
C VAL A 253 -8.69 0.06 -8.33
N THR A 254 -8.50 1.35 -8.24
CA THR A 254 -7.86 2.15 -9.31
C THR A 254 -7.07 3.30 -8.72
N GLU A 255 -6.06 3.78 -9.44
CA GLU A 255 -5.31 4.97 -9.06
C GLU A 255 -6.09 6.25 -9.39
N ASN A 256 -6.01 7.26 -8.52
CA ASN A 256 -6.60 8.57 -8.74
C ASN A 256 -5.62 9.49 -9.50
N TYR A 257 -5.74 9.50 -10.80
CA TYR A 257 -4.83 10.28 -11.68
C TYR A 257 -5.08 11.79 -11.71
N LYS A 258 -6.12 12.28 -11.09
CA LYS A 258 -6.49 13.70 -11.17
C LYS A 258 -5.63 14.59 -10.28
N HIS A 259 -4.89 14.02 -9.36
CA HIS A 259 -4.13 14.78 -8.39
C HIS A 259 -2.62 14.68 -8.62
N SER A 260 -1.96 15.69 -8.29
CA SER A 260 -0.58 16.15 -8.23
C SER A 260 0.58 15.12 -8.12
N LEU A 261 0.36 13.84 -8.38
CA LEU A 261 1.41 12.81 -8.40
C LEU A 261 2.57 13.21 -9.33
N ASN A 262 2.26 13.88 -10.44
CA ASN A 262 3.29 14.37 -11.33
C ASN A 262 4.16 15.47 -10.68
N GLN A 263 3.56 16.37 -9.89
CA GLN A 263 4.31 17.41 -9.18
C GLN A 263 5.23 16.81 -8.10
N TYR A 264 4.73 15.82 -7.39
CA TYR A 264 5.49 15.09 -6.39
C TYR A 264 6.66 14.32 -7.04
N LYS A 265 6.38 13.54 -8.08
CA LYS A 265 7.41 12.80 -8.82
C LYS A 265 8.43 13.74 -9.45
N ASP A 266 7.99 14.84 -10.06
CA ASP A 266 8.88 15.84 -10.66
C ASP A 266 9.76 16.52 -9.62
N TYR A 267 9.21 16.83 -8.45
CA TYR A 267 9.96 17.44 -7.36
C TYR A 267 11.05 16.50 -6.83
N ILE A 268 10.70 15.25 -6.53
CA ILE A 268 11.66 14.26 -6.05
C ILE A 268 12.75 14.00 -7.11
N THR A 269 12.36 13.78 -8.35
CA THR A 269 13.31 13.52 -9.45
C THR A 269 14.30 14.66 -9.63
N LYS A 270 13.88 15.91 -9.46
CA LYS A 270 14.77 17.08 -9.57
C LYS A 270 15.75 17.20 -8.41
N ASN A 271 15.36 16.80 -7.21
CA ASN A 271 16.17 17.00 -6.01
C ASN A 271 17.14 15.87 -5.70
N ASP A 272 16.89 14.65 -6.18
CA ASP A 272 17.72 13.49 -5.81
C ASP A 272 18.85 13.16 -6.78
N ASN A 273 19.09 13.91 -7.85
CA ASN A 273 19.99 13.51 -8.94
C ASN A 273 19.71 12.06 -9.41
N ILE A 274 18.42 11.72 -9.50
CA ILE A 274 18.01 10.34 -9.66
C ILE A 274 18.47 9.80 -11.02
N LYS A 275 19.12 8.68 -10.93
CA LYS A 275 19.42 7.72 -11.98
C LYS A 275 18.17 7.34 -12.77
N THR A 276 18.34 6.73 -13.90
CA THR A 276 17.22 6.21 -14.68
C THR A 276 16.36 5.27 -13.80
N LYS A 277 15.08 5.10 -14.16
CA LYS A 277 14.17 4.18 -13.47
C LYS A 277 14.75 2.77 -13.35
N GLU A 278 15.42 2.30 -14.39
CA GLU A 278 16.06 0.97 -14.42
C GLU A 278 17.27 0.89 -13.48
N GLU A 279 18.10 1.93 -13.41
CA GLU A 279 19.22 1.99 -12.47
C GLU A 279 18.73 1.99 -11.03
N PHE A 280 17.73 2.80 -10.73
CA PHE A 280 17.09 2.83 -9.43
C PHE A 280 16.49 1.47 -9.05
N ALA A 281 15.69 0.85 -9.93
CA ALA A 281 15.10 -0.46 -9.67
C ALA A 281 16.15 -1.53 -9.42
N ARG A 282 17.24 -1.54 -10.20
CA ARG A 282 18.33 -2.50 -10.03
C ARG A 282 19.04 -2.36 -8.69
N GLU A 283 19.43 -1.13 -8.32
CA GLU A 283 20.13 -0.87 -7.06
C GLU A 283 19.23 -1.17 -5.85
N THR A 284 17.97 -0.83 -5.96
CA THR A 284 16.98 -1.08 -4.93
C THR A 284 16.75 -2.59 -4.73
N ASN A 285 16.61 -3.34 -5.81
CA ASN A 285 16.48 -4.80 -5.74
C ASN A 285 17.72 -5.45 -5.11
N GLN A 286 18.91 -4.97 -5.44
CA GLN A 286 20.15 -5.44 -4.82
C GLN A 286 20.18 -5.12 -3.33
N ALA A 287 19.88 -3.87 -2.95
CA ALA A 287 19.85 -3.45 -1.54
C ALA A 287 18.82 -4.23 -0.71
N VAL A 288 17.64 -4.50 -1.28
CA VAL A 288 16.62 -5.34 -0.64
C VAL A 288 17.14 -6.75 -0.43
N GLY A 289 17.76 -7.37 -1.45
CA GLY A 289 18.31 -8.72 -1.35
C GLY A 289 19.40 -8.83 -0.29
N GLU A 290 20.35 -7.89 -0.26
CA GLU A 290 21.43 -7.84 0.73
C GLU A 290 20.89 -7.68 2.16
N ARG A 291 19.91 -6.78 2.35
CA ARG A 291 19.29 -6.56 3.66
C ARG A 291 18.44 -7.72 4.11
N LEU A 292 17.65 -8.30 3.21
CA LEU A 292 16.87 -9.49 3.54
C LEU A 292 17.77 -10.64 3.99
N ASN A 293 18.91 -10.85 3.33
CA ASN A 293 19.91 -11.82 3.77
C ASN A 293 20.44 -11.54 5.18
N LEU A 294 20.67 -10.28 5.54
CA LEU A 294 21.08 -9.92 6.90
C LEU A 294 19.98 -10.16 7.94
N ILE A 295 18.71 -9.88 7.59
CA ILE A 295 17.56 -10.09 8.47
C ILE A 295 17.30 -11.59 8.72
N LEU A 296 17.55 -12.42 7.72
CA LEU A 296 17.22 -13.85 7.76
C LEU A 296 18.39 -14.73 8.24
N ASN A 297 19.61 -14.28 8.09
CA ASN A 297 20.82 -15.07 8.39
C ASN A 297 21.72 -14.44 9.47
N GLY A 298 21.39 -13.25 9.95
CA GLY A 298 22.09 -12.58 11.06
C GLY A 298 21.56 -13.01 12.38
#